data_5052c1dbd466dfc26915b176e401c645
#
_entry.id   5052c1dbd466dfc26915b176e401c645
#
_cell.length_a   1.000
_cell.length_b   1.000
_cell.length_c   1.000
_cell.angle_alpha   90.00
_cell.angle_beta   90.00
_cell.angle_gamma   90.00
#
_symmetry.space_group_name_H-M   'P 1'
#
loop_
_entity.id
_entity.type
_entity.pdbx_description
1 polymer ?
#
loop_
_entity_poly.entity_id
_entity_poly.type
_entity_poly.pdbx_seq_one_letter_code
_entity_poly.pdbx_strand_id
1 'polypeptide(L)'
;MPKVAGVDSSTQSVKIVVRDAQTGELLNSASRPHPDGTEVDPAHWWSALQGVIEDIGGLDDIDAIGIAGQQHGMVVLDEGGDVIRPALLWNDTRSSQAAASLNSEFENIHQLTGSKLVAAFTASKVRWLKDNEPENAARARAITLPHDWLSWKLSGSNSIKDIFTDRSDASGTGYFDSNSNSYIDEILMAALGHNQVHLPRIVAPNEFGFDNGKLRISAGAGDNASGALGVGATLGDLVISLGTSGTAFAISDKQTHDVSGEVAGFADLTGNFLPLACTLNAAKVFDAVTNLLGISFDEFSKLALDADPGAGGITFLPHFDGERTPNKPDAQGNIFGLTHKNFNSANIARAAIEGVICGIAYAADQFEQLGVKTNRILLIGGAARNPAVQQIATEIFGKDVQVPPPGEYVADGAAKQAAWALLKTTNPPLWGSGEFEKVPFSGNKPKVKTRYFDAIRAM
;
A
#
# COMPACT_ATOMS: atom_id res chain seq x y z
N MET A 1 0.41 -32.53 3.16
CA MET A 1 1.21 -31.43 2.63
C MET A 1 1.05 -30.26 3.61
N PRO A 2 2.11 -29.53 3.94
CA PRO A 2 2.01 -28.44 4.88
C PRO A 2 1.14 -27.31 4.29
N LYS A 3 0.24 -26.77 5.13
CA LYS A 3 -0.69 -25.72 4.76
C LYS A 3 -0.35 -24.43 5.49
N VAL A 4 -0.43 -23.33 4.78
CA VAL A 4 -0.25 -22.01 5.35
C VAL A 4 -1.45 -21.12 5.08
N ALA A 5 -1.72 -20.23 6.01
CA ALA A 5 -2.74 -19.20 5.84
C ALA A 5 -2.08 -17.83 5.68
N GLY A 6 -2.67 -16.98 4.87
CA GLY A 6 -2.31 -15.58 4.76
C GLY A 6 -3.52 -14.69 4.89
N VAL A 7 -3.40 -13.66 5.69
CA VAL A 7 -4.46 -12.70 5.97
C VAL A 7 -4.09 -11.34 5.39
N ASP A 8 -5.05 -10.71 4.74
CA ASP A 8 -5.05 -9.29 4.37
C ASP A 8 -6.11 -8.57 5.20
N SER A 9 -5.70 -7.77 6.17
CA SER A 9 -6.58 -6.89 6.95
C SER A 9 -6.49 -5.47 6.42
N SER A 10 -7.13 -5.23 5.28
CA SER A 10 -7.20 -3.92 4.61
C SER A 10 -8.21 -2.97 5.27
N THR A 11 -8.36 -1.76 4.73
CA THR A 11 -9.28 -0.75 5.27
C THR A 11 -10.75 -1.21 5.21
N GLN A 12 -11.16 -1.85 4.12
CA GLN A 12 -12.58 -2.17 3.85
C GLN A 12 -12.97 -3.61 4.20
N SER A 13 -12.00 -4.52 4.33
CA SER A 13 -12.28 -5.94 4.55
C SER A 13 -11.08 -6.69 5.11
N VAL A 14 -11.35 -7.84 5.73
CA VAL A 14 -10.36 -8.88 5.96
C VAL A 14 -10.58 -10.01 4.96
N LYS A 15 -9.47 -10.53 4.41
CA LYS A 15 -9.44 -11.71 3.55
C LYS A 15 -8.45 -12.71 4.11
N ILE A 16 -8.76 -13.99 3.98
CA ILE A 16 -7.86 -15.08 4.30
C ILE A 16 -7.76 -16.03 3.11
N VAL A 17 -6.54 -16.46 2.80
CA VAL A 17 -6.28 -17.53 1.85
C VAL A 17 -5.55 -18.66 2.55
N VAL A 18 -5.88 -19.91 2.21
CA VAL A 18 -5.14 -21.09 2.63
C VAL A 18 -4.47 -21.68 1.41
N ARG A 19 -3.15 -21.89 1.51
CA ARG A 19 -2.34 -22.42 0.41
C ARG A 19 -1.49 -23.59 0.83
N ASP A 20 -1.20 -24.46 -0.11
CA ASP A 20 -0.12 -25.44 0.04
C ASP A 20 1.22 -24.68 0.16
N ALA A 21 1.99 -24.95 1.22
CA ALA A 21 3.22 -24.22 1.52
C ALA A 21 4.32 -24.41 0.47
N GLN A 22 4.33 -25.53 -0.24
CA GLN A 22 5.37 -25.87 -1.22
C GLN A 22 5.01 -25.38 -2.63
N THR A 23 3.77 -25.61 -3.06
CA THR A 23 3.33 -25.32 -4.45
C THR A 23 2.67 -23.95 -4.59
N GLY A 24 2.14 -23.40 -3.51
CA GLY A 24 1.31 -22.18 -3.52
C GLY A 24 -0.10 -22.40 -4.05
N GLU A 25 -0.54 -23.65 -4.25
CA GLU A 25 -1.91 -23.95 -4.69
C GLU A 25 -2.92 -23.40 -3.68
N LEU A 26 -3.95 -22.69 -4.18
CA LEU A 26 -5.04 -22.18 -3.36
C LEU A 26 -5.96 -23.35 -2.95
N LEU A 27 -6.11 -23.56 -1.65
CA LEU A 27 -6.91 -24.63 -1.07
C LEU A 27 -8.25 -24.13 -0.52
N ASN A 28 -8.28 -22.92 0.05
CA ASN A 28 -9.49 -22.31 0.61
C ASN A 28 -9.32 -20.79 0.69
N SER A 29 -10.44 -20.06 0.79
CA SER A 29 -10.44 -18.62 1.04
C SER A 29 -11.74 -18.14 1.64
N ALA A 30 -11.70 -17.04 2.40
CA ALA A 30 -12.87 -16.36 2.93
C ALA A 30 -12.61 -14.85 3.01
N SER A 31 -13.69 -14.07 3.12
CA SER A 31 -13.62 -12.61 3.27
C SER A 31 -14.80 -12.10 4.08
N ARG A 32 -14.54 -11.08 4.92
CA ARG A 32 -15.57 -10.33 5.66
C ARG A 32 -15.30 -8.84 5.60
N PRO A 33 -16.34 -7.98 5.58
CA PRO A 33 -16.16 -6.54 5.54
C PRO A 33 -15.64 -5.98 6.87
N HIS A 34 -14.97 -4.84 6.80
CA HIS A 34 -14.68 -3.96 7.92
C HIS A 34 -15.66 -2.76 7.93
N PRO A 35 -15.86 -2.11 9.10
CA PRO A 35 -16.59 -0.85 9.14
C PRO A 35 -15.89 0.25 8.33
N ASP A 36 -16.67 1.10 7.68
CA ASP A 36 -16.17 2.30 7.03
C ASP A 36 -15.71 3.34 8.08
N GLY A 37 -14.74 4.16 7.73
CA GLY A 37 -14.29 5.27 8.55
C GLY A 37 -12.79 5.54 8.46
N THR A 38 -12.36 6.56 9.19
CA THR A 38 -10.94 6.91 9.38
C THR A 38 -10.47 6.65 10.81
N GLU A 39 -11.41 6.26 11.68
CA GLU A 39 -11.22 5.91 13.08
C GLU A 39 -12.07 4.67 13.39
N VAL A 40 -11.44 3.56 13.81
CA VAL A 40 -12.09 2.26 13.97
C VAL A 40 -11.65 1.61 15.29
N ASP A 41 -12.60 1.02 16.03
CA ASP A 41 -12.25 0.17 17.16
C ASP A 41 -11.59 -1.12 16.66
N PRO A 42 -10.34 -1.44 17.09
CA PRO A 42 -9.64 -2.65 16.69
C PRO A 42 -10.42 -3.95 16.96
N ALA A 43 -11.36 -3.95 17.91
CA ALA A 43 -12.22 -5.10 18.18
C ALA A 43 -13.03 -5.55 16.95
N HIS A 44 -13.36 -4.63 16.03
CA HIS A 44 -14.03 -4.99 14.78
C HIS A 44 -13.12 -5.82 13.87
N TRP A 45 -11.82 -5.46 13.79
CA TRP A 45 -10.85 -6.25 13.00
C TRP A 45 -10.65 -7.64 13.59
N TRP A 46 -10.58 -7.70 14.93
CA TRP A 46 -10.45 -8.98 15.63
C TRP A 46 -11.67 -9.90 15.38
N SER A 47 -12.88 -9.36 15.51
CA SER A 47 -14.12 -10.11 15.24
C SER A 47 -14.18 -10.58 13.78
N ALA A 48 -13.79 -9.71 12.82
CA ALA A 48 -13.77 -10.07 11.42
C ALA A 48 -12.71 -11.15 11.11
N LEU A 49 -11.50 -11.06 11.71
CA LEU A 49 -10.45 -12.09 11.60
C LEU A 49 -10.91 -13.43 12.16
N GLN A 50 -11.50 -13.45 13.36
CA GLN A 50 -12.07 -14.67 13.95
C GLN A 50 -13.11 -15.29 13.02
N GLY A 51 -13.97 -14.47 12.43
CA GLY A 51 -14.98 -14.92 11.50
C GLY A 51 -14.44 -15.54 10.23
N VAL A 52 -13.41 -14.96 9.58
CA VAL A 52 -12.84 -15.60 8.38
C VAL A 52 -12.04 -16.85 8.73
N ILE A 53 -11.46 -16.95 9.94
CA ILE A 53 -10.84 -18.18 10.45
C ILE A 53 -11.90 -19.28 10.62
N GLU A 54 -13.07 -18.94 11.16
CA GLU A 54 -14.19 -19.88 11.27
C GLU A 54 -14.69 -20.33 9.88
N ASP A 55 -14.83 -19.39 8.94
CA ASP A 55 -15.31 -19.67 7.57
C ASP A 55 -14.40 -20.65 6.81
N ILE A 56 -13.09 -20.66 7.09
CA ILE A 56 -12.15 -21.63 6.48
C ILE A 56 -12.06 -22.96 7.24
N GLY A 57 -12.79 -23.13 8.36
CA GLY A 57 -12.81 -24.34 9.18
C GLY A 57 -11.84 -24.35 10.36
N GLY A 58 -11.31 -23.21 10.76
CA GLY A 58 -10.36 -23.05 11.87
C GLY A 58 -8.90 -23.17 11.46
N LEU A 59 -8.00 -23.17 12.46
CA LEU A 59 -6.55 -23.23 12.26
C LEU A 59 -5.89 -24.55 12.63
N ASP A 60 -6.66 -25.56 13.04
CA ASP A 60 -6.09 -26.84 13.54
C ASP A 60 -5.28 -27.60 12.46
N ASP A 61 -5.64 -27.43 11.18
CA ASP A 61 -4.94 -28.02 10.03
C ASP A 61 -3.98 -27.08 9.33
N ILE A 62 -3.68 -25.93 9.93
CA ILE A 62 -2.81 -24.89 9.36
C ILE A 62 -1.47 -24.90 10.12
N ASP A 63 -0.38 -25.14 9.40
CA ASP A 63 0.96 -25.24 9.99
C ASP A 63 1.58 -23.89 10.37
N ALA A 64 1.23 -22.82 9.63
CA ALA A 64 1.61 -21.44 9.96
C ALA A 64 0.67 -20.42 9.33
N ILE A 65 0.56 -19.25 9.95
CA ILE A 65 -0.25 -18.12 9.47
C ILE A 65 0.58 -16.83 9.42
N GLY A 66 0.38 -16.00 8.39
CA GLY A 66 0.89 -14.65 8.31
C GLY A 66 -0.24 -13.64 8.23
N ILE A 67 -0.07 -12.47 8.84
CA ILE A 67 -1.04 -11.37 8.79
C ILE A 67 -0.38 -10.16 8.15
N ALA A 68 -0.94 -9.68 7.05
CA ALA A 68 -0.66 -8.37 6.50
C ALA A 68 -1.80 -7.41 6.85
N GLY A 69 -1.47 -6.14 7.04
CA GLY A 69 -2.47 -5.14 7.38
C GLY A 69 -2.21 -3.79 6.74
N GLN A 70 -3.25 -2.95 6.75
CA GLN A 70 -3.13 -1.56 6.35
C GLN A 70 -2.06 -0.85 7.17
N GLN A 71 -1.18 -0.12 6.49
CA GLN A 71 -0.06 0.57 7.12
C GLN A 71 -0.51 1.77 7.97
N HIS A 72 0.36 2.22 8.87
CA HIS A 72 0.27 3.47 9.63
C HIS A 72 -0.84 3.56 10.69
N GLY A 73 -1.76 2.62 10.76
CA GLY A 73 -2.84 2.64 11.76
C GLY A 73 -2.27 2.70 13.17
N MET A 74 -2.73 3.67 14.00
CA MET A 74 -2.23 3.82 15.36
C MET A 74 -3.15 3.09 16.34
N VAL A 75 -2.70 1.96 16.89
CA VAL A 75 -3.34 1.28 18.02
C VAL A 75 -2.52 1.55 19.27
N VAL A 76 -3.13 2.16 20.29
CA VAL A 76 -2.48 2.54 21.55
C VAL A 76 -3.05 1.69 22.68
N LEU A 77 -2.14 1.03 23.42
CA LEU A 77 -2.49 0.12 24.52
C LEU A 77 -1.98 0.66 25.86
N ASP A 78 -2.72 0.37 26.92
CA ASP A 78 -2.26 0.57 28.29
C ASP A 78 -1.40 -0.61 28.78
N GLU A 79 -1.01 -0.58 30.05
CA GLU A 79 -0.15 -1.60 30.66
C GLU A 79 -0.80 -3.00 30.70
N GLY A 80 -2.13 -3.06 30.75
CA GLY A 80 -2.91 -4.29 30.70
C GLY A 80 -3.09 -4.86 29.28
N GLY A 81 -2.71 -4.08 28.25
CA GLY A 81 -2.95 -4.42 26.85
C GLY A 81 -4.34 -4.05 26.35
N ASP A 82 -5.06 -3.23 27.11
CA ASP A 82 -6.37 -2.73 26.69
C ASP A 82 -6.21 -1.54 25.74
N VAL A 83 -7.06 -1.51 24.72
CA VAL A 83 -7.08 -0.42 23.73
C VAL A 83 -7.56 0.88 24.41
N ILE A 84 -6.73 1.92 24.42
CA ILE A 84 -7.03 3.20 25.08
C ILE A 84 -8.09 3.99 24.33
N ARG A 85 -8.08 3.89 22.99
CA ARG A 85 -9.00 4.62 22.10
C ARG A 85 -9.12 3.91 20.74
N PRO A 86 -10.17 4.18 19.96
CA PRO A 86 -10.24 3.69 18.56
C PRO A 86 -9.00 4.09 17.76
N ALA A 87 -8.55 3.19 16.89
CA ALA A 87 -7.36 3.39 16.06
C ALA A 87 -7.59 4.46 14.99
N LEU A 88 -6.64 5.38 14.83
CA LEU A 88 -6.62 6.32 13.71
C LEU A 88 -5.98 5.65 12.50
N LEU A 89 -6.68 5.61 11.38
CA LEU A 89 -6.24 4.95 10.16
C LEU A 89 -5.34 5.84 9.30
N TRP A 90 -4.75 5.26 8.26
CA TRP A 90 -3.86 5.96 7.33
C TRP A 90 -4.53 7.12 6.58
N ASN A 91 -5.85 7.02 6.34
CA ASN A 91 -6.65 8.01 5.64
C ASN A 91 -7.24 9.11 6.58
N ASP A 92 -6.91 9.10 7.87
CA ASP A 92 -7.28 10.17 8.79
C ASP A 92 -6.33 11.36 8.67
N THR A 93 -6.87 12.54 8.43
CA THR A 93 -6.09 13.76 8.17
C THR A 93 -5.93 14.69 9.36
N ARG A 94 -6.55 14.38 10.53
CA ARG A 94 -6.52 15.25 11.73
C ARG A 94 -5.12 15.54 12.26
N SER A 95 -4.15 14.66 12.00
CA SER A 95 -2.76 14.79 12.43
C SER A 95 -1.87 15.60 11.48
N SER A 96 -2.43 16.31 10.48
CA SER A 96 -1.66 17.11 9.52
C SER A 96 -0.78 18.18 10.19
N GLN A 97 -1.32 18.90 11.20
CA GLN A 97 -0.55 19.89 11.95
C GLN A 97 0.57 19.24 12.77
N ALA A 98 0.30 18.09 13.38
CA ALA A 98 1.30 17.32 14.11
C ALA A 98 2.45 16.84 13.22
N ALA A 99 2.14 16.41 11.98
CA ALA A 99 3.14 16.08 10.97
C ALA A 99 4.03 17.29 10.63
N ALA A 100 3.43 18.45 10.40
CA ALA A 100 4.15 19.69 10.12
C ALA A 100 5.10 20.07 11.28
N SER A 101 4.63 19.96 12.53
CA SER A 101 5.43 20.24 13.74
C SER A 101 6.64 19.30 13.82
N LEU A 102 6.46 17.99 13.65
CA LEU A 102 7.56 17.03 13.69
C LEU A 102 8.57 17.25 12.55
N ASN A 103 8.11 17.56 11.33
CA ASN A 103 9.00 17.90 10.22
C ASN A 103 9.81 19.18 10.48
N SER A 104 9.27 20.14 11.25
CA SER A 104 9.98 21.35 11.65
C SER A 104 10.98 21.11 12.80
N GLU A 105 10.63 20.23 13.73
CA GLU A 105 11.51 19.83 14.84
C GLU A 105 12.68 18.96 14.34
N PHE A 106 12.47 18.16 13.28
CA PHE A 106 13.46 17.28 12.68
C PHE A 106 13.58 17.58 11.17
N GLU A 107 14.30 18.62 10.80
CA GLU A 107 14.45 19.03 9.40
C GLU A 107 14.97 17.92 8.47
N ASN A 108 15.76 17.00 9.01
CA ASN A 108 16.34 15.86 8.29
C ASN A 108 15.56 14.55 8.48
N ILE A 109 14.31 14.58 8.93
CA ILE A 109 13.52 13.36 9.22
C ILE A 109 13.45 12.40 8.05
N HIS A 110 13.35 12.92 6.81
CA HIS A 110 13.35 12.14 5.59
C HIS A 110 14.68 11.38 5.36
N GLN A 111 15.80 11.87 5.87
CA GLN A 111 17.08 11.17 5.83
C GLN A 111 17.16 10.07 6.88
N LEU A 112 16.53 10.29 8.05
CA LEU A 112 16.54 9.34 9.15
C LEU A 112 15.60 8.16 8.90
N THR A 113 14.41 8.42 8.35
CA THR A 113 13.33 7.43 8.22
C THR A 113 13.03 7.01 6.77
N GLY A 114 13.65 7.66 5.78
CA GLY A 114 13.32 7.49 4.37
C GLY A 114 12.13 8.32 3.90
N SER A 115 11.41 8.98 4.80
CA SER A 115 10.13 9.64 4.48
C SER A 115 9.96 10.97 5.19
N LYS A 116 9.42 11.95 4.51
CA LYS A 116 8.86 13.15 5.13
C LYS A 116 7.49 12.80 5.72
N LEU A 117 7.23 13.21 6.94
CA LEU A 117 5.97 12.87 7.61
C LEU A 117 4.78 13.61 6.99
N VAL A 118 3.68 12.89 6.87
CA VAL A 118 2.36 13.43 6.56
C VAL A 118 1.36 12.91 7.59
N ALA A 119 0.09 13.34 7.53
CA ALA A 119 -0.94 12.91 8.47
C ALA A 119 -1.08 11.38 8.58
N ALA A 120 -0.82 10.65 7.48
CA ALA A 120 -0.94 9.20 7.44
C ALA A 120 -0.01 8.47 8.41
N PHE A 121 1.21 8.98 8.68
CA PHE A 121 2.21 8.28 9.48
C PHE A 121 1.84 8.16 10.96
N THR A 122 2.23 7.06 11.58
CA THR A 122 1.96 6.77 13.00
C THR A 122 2.53 7.84 13.93
N ALA A 123 3.78 8.31 13.66
CA ALA A 123 4.41 9.39 14.43
C ALA A 123 3.53 10.65 14.49
N SER A 124 2.90 11.01 13.37
CA SER A 124 2.01 12.17 13.30
C SER A 124 0.76 12.00 14.15
N LYS A 125 0.19 10.78 14.18
CA LYS A 125 -0.96 10.44 15.01
C LYS A 125 -0.61 10.39 16.51
N VAL A 126 0.56 9.87 16.83
CA VAL A 126 1.08 9.86 18.22
C VAL A 126 1.30 11.28 18.72
N ARG A 127 1.85 12.17 17.88
CA ARG A 127 1.98 13.58 18.23
C ARG A 127 0.62 14.28 18.39
N TRP A 128 -0.31 13.97 17.50
CA TRP A 128 -1.68 14.46 17.63
C TRP A 128 -2.33 13.97 18.94
N LEU A 129 -2.13 12.71 19.31
CA LEU A 129 -2.62 12.14 20.58
C LEU A 129 -2.09 12.92 21.78
N LYS A 130 -0.77 13.19 21.83
CA LYS A 130 -0.14 13.98 22.87
C LYS A 130 -0.73 15.38 22.96
N ASP A 131 -0.91 16.05 21.82
CA ASP A 131 -1.32 17.45 21.77
C ASP A 131 -2.83 17.63 22.04
N ASN A 132 -3.67 16.64 21.74
CA ASN A 132 -5.15 16.74 21.81
C ASN A 132 -5.79 15.83 22.86
N GLU A 133 -5.15 14.72 23.23
CA GLU A 133 -5.63 13.74 24.21
C GLU A 133 -4.52 13.41 25.23
N PRO A 134 -3.98 14.40 25.98
CA PRO A 134 -2.80 14.21 26.82
C PRO A 134 -2.98 13.15 27.91
N GLU A 135 -4.20 12.92 28.40
CA GLU A 135 -4.50 11.87 29.38
C GLU A 135 -4.34 10.47 28.75
N ASN A 136 -4.77 10.30 27.51
CA ASN A 136 -4.58 9.06 26.77
C ASN A 136 -3.11 8.83 26.43
N ALA A 137 -2.41 9.88 26.00
CA ALA A 137 -0.96 9.82 25.76
C ALA A 137 -0.19 9.41 27.02
N ALA A 138 -0.51 9.98 28.19
CA ALA A 138 0.14 9.63 29.46
C ALA A 138 -0.12 8.17 29.90
N ARG A 139 -1.22 7.57 29.48
CA ARG A 139 -1.57 6.16 29.75
C ARG A 139 -0.93 5.19 28.78
N ALA A 140 -0.46 5.63 27.63
CA ALA A 140 0.12 4.77 26.61
C ALA A 140 1.30 3.95 27.17
N ARG A 141 1.28 2.63 26.95
CA ARG A 141 2.34 1.69 27.33
C ARG A 141 2.79 0.82 26.17
N ALA A 142 2.00 0.73 25.10
CA ALA A 142 2.45 0.22 23.82
C ALA A 142 1.80 0.99 22.66
N ILE A 143 2.57 1.14 21.58
CA ILE A 143 2.07 1.64 20.29
C ILE A 143 2.34 0.54 19.28
N THR A 144 1.30 0.15 18.55
CA THR A 144 1.34 -0.98 17.61
C THR A 144 0.53 -0.65 16.36
N LEU A 145 0.82 -1.35 15.29
CA LEU A 145 0.12 -1.22 14.02
C LEU A 145 -1.00 -2.27 13.91
N PRO A 146 -1.92 -2.16 12.96
CA PRO A 146 -3.05 -3.07 12.86
C PRO A 146 -2.66 -4.56 12.78
N HIS A 147 -1.66 -4.90 11.93
CA HIS A 147 -1.25 -6.30 11.80
C HIS A 147 -0.50 -6.83 13.03
N ASP A 148 0.28 -5.98 13.71
CA ASP A 148 0.97 -6.34 14.96
C ASP A 148 -0.05 -6.70 16.03
N TRP A 149 -1.04 -5.82 16.20
CA TRP A 149 -2.10 -6.00 17.20
C TRP A 149 -2.91 -7.28 16.93
N LEU A 150 -3.28 -7.53 15.65
CA LEU A 150 -3.99 -8.74 15.27
C LEU A 150 -3.15 -10.01 15.49
N SER A 151 -1.87 -9.97 15.15
CA SER A 151 -0.93 -11.07 15.36
C SER A 151 -0.75 -11.36 16.86
N TRP A 152 -0.62 -10.32 17.68
CA TRP A 152 -0.53 -10.44 19.12
C TRP A 152 -1.84 -11.01 19.73
N LYS A 153 -3.00 -10.51 19.31
CA LYS A 153 -4.31 -11.08 19.75
C LYS A 153 -4.43 -12.54 19.36
N LEU A 154 -4.01 -12.91 18.15
CA LEU A 154 -4.07 -14.29 17.67
C LEU A 154 -3.12 -15.23 18.44
N SER A 155 -1.98 -14.72 18.92
CA SER A 155 -1.04 -15.49 19.73
C SER A 155 -1.63 -15.92 21.07
N GLY A 156 -2.67 -15.21 21.56
CA GLY A 156 -3.25 -15.41 22.88
C GLY A 156 -2.42 -14.89 24.04
N SER A 157 -1.32 -14.16 23.77
CA SER A 157 -0.53 -13.50 24.81
C SER A 157 -1.32 -12.35 25.47
N ASN A 158 -1.12 -12.17 26.77
CA ASN A 158 -1.63 -11.05 27.54
C ASN A 158 -0.55 -10.01 27.87
N SER A 159 0.69 -10.21 27.39
CA SER A 159 1.80 -9.31 27.66
C SER A 159 2.07 -8.42 26.45
N ILE A 160 2.02 -7.10 26.63
CA ILE A 160 2.40 -6.13 25.58
C ILE A 160 3.87 -6.29 25.14
N LYS A 161 4.71 -6.96 25.94
CA LYS A 161 6.11 -7.23 25.59
C LYS A 161 6.30 -8.31 24.53
N ASP A 162 5.24 -9.09 24.28
CA ASP A 162 5.24 -10.15 23.27
C ASP A 162 4.76 -9.66 21.91
N ILE A 163 4.40 -8.38 21.79
CA ILE A 163 4.02 -7.77 20.50
C ILE A 163 5.24 -7.75 19.57
N PHE A 164 5.03 -8.14 18.33
CA PHE A 164 6.05 -8.17 17.29
C PHE A 164 5.52 -7.57 16.00
N THR A 165 6.43 -7.17 15.15
CA THR A 165 6.21 -6.57 13.83
C THR A 165 7.30 -6.97 12.87
N ASP A 166 7.18 -6.55 11.62
CA ASP A 166 8.21 -6.65 10.60
C ASP A 166 8.81 -5.28 10.24
N ARG A 167 9.88 -5.30 9.45
CA ARG A 167 10.55 -4.07 9.02
C ARG A 167 9.73 -3.24 8.04
N SER A 168 8.87 -3.88 7.23
CA SER A 168 8.10 -3.18 6.19
C SER A 168 7.04 -2.28 6.80
N ASP A 169 6.27 -2.78 7.76
CA ASP A 169 5.25 -1.98 8.43
C ASP A 169 5.87 -0.99 9.44
N ALA A 170 6.92 -1.42 10.16
CA ALA A 170 7.68 -0.52 11.04
C ALA A 170 8.23 0.69 10.29
N SER A 171 8.64 0.55 9.02
CA SER A 171 9.11 1.67 8.18
C SER A 171 8.03 2.73 7.91
N GLY A 172 6.77 2.35 8.02
CA GLY A 172 5.62 3.26 7.91
C GLY A 172 5.28 4.02 9.20
N THR A 173 6.00 3.79 10.30
CA THR A 173 5.73 4.48 11.58
C THR A 173 6.17 5.93 11.57
N GLY A 174 7.25 6.27 10.86
CA GLY A 174 7.87 7.58 10.86
C GLY A 174 8.84 7.81 12.05
N TYR A 175 9.14 6.77 12.83
CA TYR A 175 10.19 6.72 13.84
C TYR A 175 11.02 5.44 13.77
N PHE A 176 11.26 4.95 12.56
CA PHE A 176 12.04 3.74 12.28
C PHE A 176 13.05 4.00 11.16
N ASP A 177 14.29 3.55 11.34
CA ASP A 177 15.33 3.54 10.33
C ASP A 177 15.43 2.16 9.67
N SER A 178 15.04 2.10 8.41
CA SER A 178 15.03 0.86 7.62
C SER A 178 16.42 0.34 7.24
N ASN A 179 17.49 1.17 7.37
CA ASN A 179 18.86 0.73 7.12
C ASN A 179 19.42 -0.06 8.31
N SER A 180 19.20 0.46 9.52
CA SER A 180 19.65 -0.20 10.76
C SER A 180 18.63 -1.19 11.33
N ASN A 181 17.39 -1.19 10.79
CA ASN A 181 16.23 -1.91 11.31
C ASN A 181 15.99 -1.62 12.81
N SER A 182 16.05 -0.34 13.19
CA SER A 182 15.89 0.09 14.57
C SER A 182 14.96 1.30 14.70
N TYR A 183 14.31 1.39 15.85
CA TYR A 183 13.49 2.55 16.17
C TYR A 183 14.36 3.76 16.53
N ILE A 184 13.84 4.95 16.27
CA ILE A 184 14.49 6.24 16.54
C ILE A 184 13.78 6.87 17.74
N ASP A 185 14.32 6.62 18.93
CA ASP A 185 13.72 7.00 20.20
C ASP A 185 13.49 8.52 20.32
N GLU A 186 14.36 9.34 19.73
CA GLU A 186 14.24 10.80 19.77
C GLU A 186 12.96 11.29 19.08
N ILE A 187 12.62 10.71 17.92
CA ILE A 187 11.38 11.06 17.20
C ILE A 187 10.16 10.58 17.98
N LEU A 188 10.21 9.36 18.52
CA LEU A 188 9.11 8.83 19.34
C LEU A 188 8.90 9.67 20.61
N MET A 189 9.97 10.07 21.29
CA MET A 189 9.93 10.92 22.47
C MET A 189 9.30 12.29 22.14
N ALA A 190 9.68 12.90 21.02
CA ALA A 190 9.08 14.15 20.58
C ALA A 190 7.59 14.00 20.27
N ALA A 191 7.23 12.88 19.64
CA ALA A 191 5.85 12.59 19.28
C ALA A 191 4.97 12.29 20.50
N LEU A 192 5.41 11.43 21.43
CA LEU A 192 4.59 10.97 22.57
C LEU A 192 4.77 11.82 23.84
N GLY A 193 5.97 12.38 24.07
CA GLY A 193 6.30 13.15 25.26
C GLY A 193 6.91 12.33 26.42
N HIS A 194 6.99 11.00 26.29
CA HIS A 194 7.67 10.11 27.24
C HIS A 194 8.18 8.85 26.55
N ASN A 195 9.09 8.12 27.19
CA ASN A 195 9.68 6.88 26.69
C ASN A 195 9.19 5.61 27.43
N GLN A 196 8.13 5.72 28.22
CA GLN A 196 7.53 4.60 28.95
C GLN A 196 6.58 3.79 28.06
N VAL A 197 6.98 3.49 26.84
CA VAL A 197 6.18 2.79 25.86
C VAL A 197 6.97 1.65 25.26
N HIS A 198 6.34 0.50 25.11
CA HIS A 198 6.88 -0.65 24.41
C HIS A 198 6.58 -0.52 22.92
N LEU A 199 7.58 -0.73 22.08
CA LEU A 199 7.42 -0.87 20.63
C LEU A 199 7.57 -2.34 20.24
N PRO A 200 6.84 -2.80 19.22
CA PRO A 200 6.89 -4.17 18.77
C PRO A 200 8.31 -4.63 18.40
N ARG A 201 8.65 -5.87 18.76
CA ARG A 201 9.94 -6.47 18.39
C ARG A 201 10.00 -6.71 16.89
N ILE A 202 11.04 -6.25 16.22
CA ILE A 202 11.26 -6.51 14.79
C ILE A 202 11.65 -7.97 14.59
N VAL A 203 10.93 -8.67 13.71
CA VAL A 203 11.12 -10.08 13.36
C VAL A 203 11.61 -10.17 11.92
N ALA A 204 12.56 -11.06 11.67
CA ALA A 204 13.04 -11.32 10.32
C ALA A 204 11.94 -11.98 9.46
N PRO A 205 11.90 -11.73 8.15
CA PRO A 205 10.79 -12.15 7.29
C PRO A 205 10.63 -13.67 7.17
N ASN A 206 11.68 -14.44 7.45
CA ASN A 206 11.69 -15.91 7.42
C ASN A 206 11.70 -16.53 8.83
N GLU A 207 11.24 -15.76 9.82
CA GLU A 207 11.12 -16.21 11.21
C GLU A 207 9.67 -16.09 11.70
N PHE A 208 9.38 -16.80 12.78
CA PHE A 208 8.11 -16.67 13.48
C PHE A 208 8.20 -15.59 14.56
N GLY A 209 7.23 -14.69 14.58
CA GLY A 209 6.99 -13.78 15.68
C GLY A 209 6.48 -14.51 16.92
N PHE A 210 5.67 -15.55 16.71
CA PHE A 210 5.15 -16.43 17.75
C PHE A 210 5.14 -17.90 17.30
N ASP A 211 5.61 -18.78 18.16
CA ASP A 211 5.55 -20.26 17.98
C ASP A 211 5.40 -20.95 19.33
N ASN A 212 4.29 -21.65 19.54
CA ASN A 212 4.04 -22.46 20.72
C ASN A 212 3.96 -23.97 20.39
N GLY A 213 4.40 -24.37 19.20
CA GLY A 213 4.35 -25.74 18.69
C GLY A 213 3.01 -26.14 18.05
N LYS A 214 1.91 -25.47 18.40
CA LYS A 214 0.58 -25.69 17.82
C LYS A 214 0.20 -24.59 16.83
N LEU A 215 0.41 -23.33 17.20
CA LEU A 215 0.17 -22.15 16.39
C LEU A 215 1.51 -21.47 16.11
N ARG A 216 1.78 -21.17 14.82
CA ARG A 216 2.95 -20.42 14.36
C ARG A 216 2.47 -19.22 13.58
N ILE A 217 2.92 -18.03 14.01
CA ILE A 217 2.58 -16.76 13.35
C ILE A 217 3.88 -16.15 12.81
N SER A 218 3.94 -15.88 11.50
CA SER A 218 5.10 -15.22 10.87
C SER A 218 5.23 -13.76 11.31
N ALA A 219 6.28 -13.09 10.86
CA ALA A 219 6.55 -11.70 11.22
C ALA A 219 5.39 -10.73 10.89
N GLY A 220 4.59 -11.06 9.88
CA GLY A 220 3.56 -10.18 9.34
C GLY A 220 4.13 -9.17 8.34
N ALA A 221 3.32 -8.22 7.88
CA ALA A 221 3.75 -7.22 6.90
C ALA A 221 2.79 -6.04 6.79
N GLY A 222 3.30 -4.90 6.29
CA GLY A 222 2.46 -3.89 5.67
C GLY A 222 1.87 -4.40 4.35
N ASP A 223 0.66 -3.96 4.01
CA ASP A 223 -0.11 -4.44 2.85
C ASP A 223 0.65 -4.31 1.51
N ASN A 224 1.32 -3.18 1.27
CA ASN A 224 2.05 -2.97 0.02
C ASN A 224 3.27 -3.90 -0.12
N ALA A 225 4.01 -4.13 0.96
CA ALA A 225 5.14 -5.04 0.96
C ALA A 225 4.70 -6.50 0.82
N SER A 226 3.61 -6.87 1.49
CA SER A 226 2.97 -8.18 1.32
C SER A 226 2.49 -8.38 -0.12
N GLY A 227 1.80 -7.39 -0.69
CA GLY A 227 1.37 -7.41 -2.09
C GLY A 227 2.52 -7.57 -3.08
N ALA A 228 3.66 -6.90 -2.82
CA ALA A 228 4.87 -7.06 -3.61
C ALA A 228 5.41 -8.50 -3.57
N LEU A 229 5.48 -9.11 -2.38
CA LEU A 229 5.89 -10.50 -2.23
C LEU A 229 4.91 -11.47 -2.88
N GLY A 230 3.60 -11.21 -2.73
CA GLY A 230 2.53 -12.03 -3.30
C GLY A 230 2.54 -12.05 -4.82
N VAL A 231 2.68 -10.91 -5.46
CA VAL A 231 2.78 -10.82 -6.93
C VAL A 231 4.13 -11.31 -7.47
N GLY A 232 5.10 -11.57 -6.60
CA GLY A 232 6.43 -11.99 -7.00
C GLY A 232 7.27 -10.86 -7.60
N ALA A 233 7.11 -9.65 -7.08
CA ALA A 233 7.96 -8.52 -7.46
C ALA A 233 9.40 -8.73 -6.98
N THR A 234 10.34 -8.31 -7.79
CA THR A 234 11.79 -8.47 -7.57
C THR A 234 12.51 -7.13 -7.79
N LEU A 235 13.79 -7.09 -7.45
CA LEU A 235 14.60 -5.89 -7.61
C LEU A 235 14.50 -5.31 -9.04
N GLY A 236 14.14 -4.03 -9.12
CA GLY A 236 13.94 -3.32 -10.38
C GLY A 236 12.52 -3.43 -10.96
N ASP A 237 11.59 -4.07 -10.28
CA ASP A 237 10.19 -4.06 -10.68
C ASP A 237 9.49 -2.79 -10.18
N LEU A 238 8.69 -2.21 -11.06
CA LEU A 238 7.70 -1.17 -10.77
C LEU A 238 6.33 -1.81 -10.76
N VAL A 239 5.66 -1.80 -9.63
CA VAL A 239 4.29 -2.28 -9.50
C VAL A 239 3.35 -1.09 -9.49
N ILE A 240 2.36 -1.13 -10.37
CA ILE A 240 1.29 -0.13 -10.49
C ILE A 240 -0.01 -0.81 -10.09
N SER A 241 -0.59 -0.37 -8.99
CA SER A 241 -1.88 -0.86 -8.52
C SER A 241 -2.97 0.17 -8.81
N LEU A 242 -3.97 -0.22 -9.61
CA LEU A 242 -5.10 0.61 -10.02
C LEU A 242 -6.39 0.11 -9.37
N GLY A 243 -6.62 0.56 -8.14
CA GLY A 243 -7.88 0.45 -7.42
C GLY A 243 -8.69 1.75 -7.51
N THR A 244 -9.56 2.04 -6.54
CA THR A 244 -10.27 3.32 -6.40
C THR A 244 -9.30 4.51 -6.44
N SER A 245 -8.22 4.40 -5.67
CA SER A 245 -6.99 5.20 -5.76
C SER A 245 -5.89 4.41 -6.45
N GLY A 246 -4.78 5.05 -6.79
CA GLY A 246 -3.63 4.40 -7.42
C GLY A 246 -2.41 4.40 -6.50
N THR A 247 -1.61 3.33 -6.57
CA THR A 247 -0.27 3.32 -5.98
C THR A 247 0.75 2.90 -7.01
N ALA A 248 1.93 3.53 -6.95
CA ALA A 248 3.12 3.05 -7.61
C ALA A 248 4.15 2.72 -6.54
N PHE A 249 4.77 1.55 -6.60
CA PHE A 249 5.91 1.21 -5.75
C PHE A 249 6.94 0.40 -6.54
N ALA A 250 8.18 0.49 -6.13
CA ALA A 250 9.26 -0.26 -6.77
C ALA A 250 10.04 -1.07 -5.74
N ILE A 251 10.70 -2.14 -6.19
CA ILE A 251 11.68 -2.84 -5.36
C ILE A 251 13.07 -2.27 -5.67
N SER A 252 13.72 -1.69 -4.64
CA SER A 252 14.99 -0.98 -4.77
C SER A 252 16.02 -1.51 -3.79
N ASP A 253 17.28 -1.57 -4.23
CA ASP A 253 18.42 -1.89 -3.36
C ASP A 253 18.90 -0.69 -2.51
N LYS A 254 18.25 0.46 -2.67
CA LYS A 254 18.57 1.71 -1.97
C LYS A 254 17.32 2.36 -1.40
N GLN A 255 17.44 2.85 -0.17
CA GLN A 255 16.42 3.70 0.42
C GLN A 255 16.33 5.03 -0.33
N THR A 256 15.11 5.53 -0.50
CA THR A 256 14.87 6.88 -1.03
C THR A 256 14.70 7.88 0.11
N HIS A 257 15.08 9.15 -0.16
CA HIS A 257 15.04 10.23 0.83
C HIS A 257 14.41 11.48 0.19
N ASP A 258 13.13 11.39 -0.13
CA ASP A 258 12.43 12.48 -0.83
C ASP A 258 12.08 13.63 0.12
N VAL A 259 12.73 14.80 -0.11
CA VAL A 259 12.46 16.02 0.65
C VAL A 259 11.11 16.64 0.33
N SER A 260 10.54 16.36 -0.85
CA SER A 260 9.21 16.85 -1.22
C SER A 260 8.09 16.15 -0.43
N GLY A 261 8.30 14.88 -0.05
CA GLY A 261 7.33 14.02 0.63
C GLY A 261 6.32 13.38 -0.33
N GLU A 262 6.55 13.42 -1.63
CA GLU A 262 5.73 12.74 -2.63
C GLU A 262 6.00 11.24 -2.70
N VAL A 263 7.25 10.85 -2.37
CA VAL A 263 7.68 9.45 -2.30
C VAL A 263 8.01 9.08 -0.85
N ALA A 264 7.39 8.02 -0.36
CA ALA A 264 7.75 7.40 0.92
C ALA A 264 8.81 6.32 0.69
N GLY A 265 9.88 6.34 1.48
CA GLY A 265 11.01 5.40 1.39
C GLY A 265 10.84 4.21 2.32
N PHE A 266 9.81 3.38 2.10
CA PHE A 266 9.55 2.21 2.93
C PHE A 266 10.55 1.09 2.71
N ALA A 267 10.52 0.12 3.62
CA ALA A 267 11.21 -1.15 3.50
C ALA A 267 10.29 -2.20 2.83
N ASP A 268 10.89 -3.16 2.12
CA ASP A 268 10.20 -4.37 1.68
C ASP A 268 10.37 -5.52 2.70
N LEU A 269 9.82 -6.70 2.38
CA LEU A 269 9.95 -7.90 3.19
C LEU A 269 11.28 -8.65 3.00
N THR A 270 12.03 -8.39 1.94
CA THR A 270 13.17 -9.25 1.53
C THR A 270 14.53 -8.68 1.90
N GLY A 271 14.55 -7.51 2.55
CA GLY A 271 15.79 -6.81 2.93
C GLY A 271 16.14 -5.65 1.98
N ASN A 272 15.32 -5.42 0.97
CA ASN A 272 15.38 -4.27 0.07
C ASN A 272 14.48 -3.12 0.57
N PHE A 273 14.26 -2.13 -0.28
CA PHE A 273 13.38 -0.98 -0.02
C PHE A 273 12.21 -0.97 -0.99
N LEU A 274 11.17 -0.28 -0.57
CA LEU A 274 9.91 -0.17 -1.30
C LEU A 274 9.51 1.31 -1.37
N PRO A 275 10.20 2.13 -2.20
CA PRO A 275 9.73 3.48 -2.46
C PRO A 275 8.32 3.43 -3.03
N LEU A 276 7.43 4.25 -2.45
CA LEU A 276 6.01 4.23 -2.74
C LEU A 276 5.46 5.65 -2.91
N ALA A 277 4.60 5.82 -3.91
CA ALA A 277 3.82 7.02 -4.12
C ALA A 277 2.35 6.66 -4.37
N CYS A 278 1.44 7.47 -3.83
CA CYS A 278 0.00 7.28 -3.97
C CYS A 278 -0.61 8.39 -4.82
N THR A 279 -1.60 8.04 -5.63
CA THR A 279 -2.52 8.99 -6.25
C THR A 279 -3.93 8.81 -5.71
N LEU A 280 -4.67 9.89 -5.54
CA LEU A 280 -6.05 9.83 -5.05
C LEU A 280 -7.04 9.45 -6.15
N ASN A 281 -6.68 9.67 -7.41
CA ASN A 281 -7.58 9.60 -8.56
C ASN A 281 -7.14 8.50 -9.53
N ALA A 282 -7.76 7.30 -9.41
CA ALA A 282 -7.51 6.19 -10.34
C ALA A 282 -8.84 5.63 -10.89
N ALA A 283 -9.27 4.41 -10.56
CA ALA A 283 -10.47 3.81 -11.16
C ALA A 283 -11.75 4.63 -10.94
N LYS A 284 -11.89 5.36 -9.83
CA LYS A 284 -13.03 6.25 -9.61
C LYS A 284 -13.19 7.33 -10.70
N VAL A 285 -12.12 7.69 -11.40
CA VAL A 285 -12.18 8.60 -12.55
C VAL A 285 -12.91 7.93 -13.71
N PHE A 286 -12.67 6.63 -13.91
CA PHE A 286 -13.36 5.84 -14.94
C PHE A 286 -14.84 5.69 -14.61
N ASP A 287 -15.19 5.46 -13.32
CA ASP A 287 -16.60 5.46 -12.86
C ASP A 287 -17.27 6.80 -13.17
N ALA A 288 -16.62 7.92 -12.87
CA ALA A 288 -17.17 9.24 -13.11
C ALA A 288 -17.41 9.50 -14.61
N VAL A 289 -16.47 9.10 -15.46
CA VAL A 289 -16.58 9.31 -16.91
C VAL A 289 -17.60 8.35 -17.55
N THR A 290 -17.66 7.08 -17.14
CA THR A 290 -18.69 6.13 -17.61
C THR A 290 -20.09 6.60 -17.23
N ASN A 291 -20.27 7.09 -16.00
CA ASN A 291 -21.54 7.67 -15.54
C ASN A 291 -21.92 8.93 -16.34
N LEU A 292 -20.97 9.84 -16.58
CA LEU A 292 -21.18 11.04 -17.38
C LEU A 292 -21.62 10.72 -18.81
N LEU A 293 -20.99 9.71 -19.42
CA LEU A 293 -21.28 9.30 -20.80
C LEU A 293 -22.50 8.37 -20.91
N GLY A 294 -22.98 7.79 -19.79
CA GLY A 294 -24.10 6.84 -19.77
C GLY A 294 -23.76 5.50 -20.42
N ILE A 295 -22.50 5.03 -20.29
CA ILE A 295 -21.99 3.84 -20.96
C ILE A 295 -21.46 2.80 -19.96
N SER A 296 -21.30 1.55 -20.42
CA SER A 296 -20.65 0.49 -19.67
C SER A 296 -19.12 0.61 -19.69
N PHE A 297 -18.43 -0.11 -18.78
CA PHE A 297 -16.96 -0.20 -18.78
C PHE A 297 -16.39 -0.82 -20.06
N ASP A 298 -17.11 -1.78 -20.65
CA ASP A 298 -16.69 -2.41 -21.93
C ASP A 298 -16.76 -1.40 -23.07
N GLU A 299 -17.82 -0.61 -23.14
CA GLU A 299 -17.98 0.44 -24.13
C GLU A 299 -16.96 1.57 -23.91
N PHE A 300 -16.69 1.96 -22.66
CA PHE A 300 -15.65 2.91 -22.31
C PHE A 300 -14.28 2.44 -22.81
N SER A 301 -13.93 1.18 -22.58
CA SER A 301 -12.69 0.58 -23.06
C SER A 301 -12.59 0.63 -24.59
N LYS A 302 -13.67 0.25 -25.28
CA LYS A 302 -13.72 0.28 -26.74
C LYS A 302 -13.56 1.70 -27.28
N LEU A 303 -14.31 2.67 -26.75
CA LEU A 303 -14.21 4.08 -27.16
C LEU A 303 -12.79 4.63 -26.95
N ALA A 304 -12.14 4.29 -25.82
CA ALA A 304 -10.78 4.73 -25.55
C ALA A 304 -9.77 4.15 -26.57
N LEU A 305 -9.96 2.91 -27.01
CA LEU A 305 -9.12 2.27 -28.03
C LEU A 305 -9.41 2.77 -29.46
N ASP A 306 -10.64 3.18 -29.74
CA ASP A 306 -11.04 3.75 -31.04
C ASP A 306 -10.47 5.17 -31.26
N ALA A 307 -10.10 5.88 -30.18
CA ALA A 307 -9.48 7.18 -30.27
C ALA A 307 -7.96 7.09 -30.54
N ASP A 308 -7.45 8.01 -31.34
CA ASP A 308 -6.00 8.09 -31.58
C ASP A 308 -5.21 8.40 -30.29
N PRO A 309 -3.98 7.86 -30.15
CA PRO A 309 -3.08 8.21 -29.06
C PRO A 309 -2.90 9.70 -28.89
N GLY A 310 -3.16 10.20 -27.65
CA GLY A 310 -3.17 11.63 -27.34
C GLY A 310 -4.54 12.29 -27.41
N ALA A 311 -5.61 11.50 -27.55
CA ALA A 311 -7.02 11.96 -27.44
C ALA A 311 -7.33 13.24 -28.25
N GLY A 312 -6.81 13.32 -29.47
CA GLY A 312 -6.98 14.49 -30.34
C GLY A 312 -6.43 15.80 -29.77
N GLY A 313 -5.48 15.74 -28.84
CA GLY A 313 -4.86 16.90 -28.16
C GLY A 313 -5.49 17.25 -26.82
N ILE A 314 -6.49 16.52 -26.34
CA ILE A 314 -7.08 16.70 -25.01
C ILE A 314 -6.06 16.25 -23.95
N THR A 315 -5.95 17.02 -22.87
CA THR A 315 -5.20 16.65 -21.65
C THR A 315 -6.17 16.72 -20.47
N PHE A 316 -6.38 15.58 -19.80
CA PHE A 316 -7.24 15.49 -18.63
C PHE A 316 -6.39 15.37 -17.35
N LEU A 317 -6.51 16.33 -16.45
CA LEU A 317 -5.98 16.26 -15.09
C LEU A 317 -7.12 15.84 -14.15
N PRO A 318 -7.18 14.56 -13.73
CA PRO A 318 -8.34 14.04 -13.00
C PRO A 318 -8.23 14.27 -11.47
N HIS A 319 -7.81 15.45 -11.05
CA HIS A 319 -7.60 15.79 -9.63
C HIS A 319 -8.92 16.15 -8.94
N PHE A 320 -9.92 15.26 -8.97
CA PHE A 320 -11.30 15.56 -8.53
C PHE A 320 -11.41 15.87 -7.03
N ASP A 321 -10.58 15.23 -6.20
CA ASP A 321 -10.57 15.39 -4.74
C ASP A 321 -9.19 15.85 -4.24
N GLY A 322 -8.54 16.73 -4.99
CA GLY A 322 -7.13 17.01 -4.81
C GLY A 322 -6.24 15.90 -5.36
N GLU A 323 -4.93 16.01 -5.14
CA GLU A 323 -3.99 14.95 -5.49
C GLU A 323 -2.85 14.87 -4.46
N ARG A 324 -2.36 13.64 -4.22
CA ARG A 324 -1.26 13.37 -3.31
C ARG A 324 0.10 13.38 -4.01
N THR A 325 0.18 12.78 -5.18
CA THR A 325 1.37 12.79 -6.03
C THR A 325 0.97 13.18 -7.45
N PRO A 326 1.25 14.43 -7.85
CA PRO A 326 1.92 15.51 -7.10
C PRO A 326 1.14 15.99 -5.88
N ASN A 327 1.85 16.57 -4.89
CA ASN A 327 1.24 17.08 -3.66
C ASN A 327 0.44 18.38 -3.92
N LYS A 328 -0.79 18.23 -4.31
CA LYS A 328 -1.74 19.30 -4.65
C LYS A 328 -3.11 19.01 -4.00
N PRO A 329 -3.23 19.12 -2.66
CA PRO A 329 -4.43 18.70 -1.92
C PRO A 329 -5.70 19.48 -2.27
N ASP A 330 -5.55 20.72 -2.75
CA ASP A 330 -6.66 21.60 -3.10
C ASP A 330 -6.93 21.65 -4.63
N ALA A 331 -6.25 20.81 -5.43
CA ALA A 331 -6.43 20.79 -6.87
C ALA A 331 -7.82 20.28 -7.25
N GLN A 332 -8.30 20.75 -8.38
CA GLN A 332 -9.56 20.30 -9.01
C GLN A 332 -9.28 19.69 -10.38
N GLY A 333 -10.20 18.85 -10.85
CA GLY A 333 -10.14 18.28 -12.18
C GLY A 333 -10.17 19.34 -13.28
N ASN A 334 -9.31 19.18 -14.30
CA ASN A 334 -9.23 20.10 -15.43
C ASN A 334 -9.13 19.33 -16.74
N ILE A 335 -9.70 19.89 -17.79
CA ILE A 335 -9.59 19.38 -19.17
C ILE A 335 -9.09 20.52 -20.06
N PHE A 336 -7.94 20.32 -20.69
CA PHE A 336 -7.31 21.29 -21.60
C PHE A 336 -7.37 20.80 -23.05
N GLY A 337 -7.26 21.74 -23.99
CA GLY A 337 -7.12 21.45 -25.41
C GLY A 337 -8.43 21.08 -26.12
N LEU A 338 -9.59 21.36 -25.51
CA LEU A 338 -10.90 21.11 -26.13
C LEU A 338 -11.14 21.98 -27.34
N THR A 339 -11.65 21.39 -28.40
CA THR A 339 -12.11 22.04 -29.63
C THR A 339 -13.42 21.35 -30.12
N HIS A 340 -14.18 21.99 -31.01
CA HIS A 340 -15.35 21.35 -31.63
C HIS A 340 -15.02 20.02 -32.34
N LYS A 341 -13.81 19.85 -32.84
CA LYS A 341 -13.40 18.65 -33.59
C LYS A 341 -13.06 17.47 -32.71
N ASN A 342 -12.47 17.70 -31.54
CA ASN A 342 -11.99 16.63 -30.66
C ASN A 342 -12.90 16.34 -29.49
N PHE A 343 -13.94 17.15 -29.25
CA PHE A 343 -14.90 16.95 -28.15
C PHE A 343 -15.93 15.89 -28.51
N ASN A 344 -15.57 14.65 -28.34
CA ASN A 344 -16.42 13.46 -28.56
C ASN A 344 -16.12 12.39 -27.48
N SER A 345 -17.03 11.40 -27.35
CA SER A 345 -16.97 10.37 -26.30
C SER A 345 -15.69 9.54 -26.36
N ALA A 346 -15.18 9.21 -27.56
CA ALA A 346 -13.97 8.40 -27.72
C ALA A 346 -12.73 9.13 -27.18
N ASN A 347 -12.55 10.39 -27.54
CA ASN A 347 -11.44 11.20 -27.04
C ASN A 347 -11.54 11.47 -25.53
N ILE A 348 -12.74 11.68 -24.98
CA ILE A 348 -12.94 11.87 -23.52
C ILE A 348 -12.60 10.58 -22.77
N ALA A 349 -13.09 9.43 -23.24
CA ALA A 349 -12.77 8.13 -22.63
C ALA A 349 -11.25 7.87 -22.62
N ARG A 350 -10.60 8.11 -23.76
CA ARG A 350 -9.14 7.96 -23.86
C ARG A 350 -8.40 8.94 -22.97
N ALA A 351 -8.75 10.22 -22.99
CA ALA A 351 -8.10 11.26 -22.18
C ALA A 351 -8.20 10.96 -20.68
N ALA A 352 -9.31 10.37 -20.21
CA ALA A 352 -9.47 9.96 -18.83
C ALA A 352 -8.47 8.87 -18.43
N ILE A 353 -8.29 7.83 -19.27
CA ILE A 353 -7.30 6.79 -19.02
C ILE A 353 -5.88 7.36 -19.11
N GLU A 354 -5.58 8.15 -20.15
CA GLU A 354 -4.30 8.81 -20.31
C GLU A 354 -3.96 9.68 -19.09
N GLY A 355 -4.94 10.42 -18.55
CA GLY A 355 -4.77 11.28 -17.39
C GLY A 355 -4.41 10.49 -16.13
N VAL A 356 -5.14 9.41 -15.83
CA VAL A 356 -4.85 8.53 -14.69
C VAL A 356 -3.47 7.89 -14.82
N ILE A 357 -3.15 7.32 -15.98
CA ILE A 357 -1.85 6.67 -16.20
C ILE A 357 -0.71 7.70 -16.17
N CYS A 358 -0.91 8.92 -16.65
CA CYS A 358 0.09 10.00 -16.54
C CYS A 358 0.35 10.41 -15.09
N GLY A 359 -0.69 10.43 -14.23
CA GLY A 359 -0.53 10.68 -12.79
C GLY A 359 0.37 9.62 -12.14
N ILE A 360 0.15 8.34 -12.44
CA ILE A 360 1.01 7.24 -11.97
C ILE A 360 2.42 7.34 -12.60
N ALA A 361 2.53 7.70 -13.87
CA ALA A 361 3.83 7.87 -14.52
C ALA A 361 4.63 9.06 -13.93
N TYR A 362 3.95 10.09 -13.43
CA TYR A 362 4.59 11.16 -12.68
C TYR A 362 5.26 10.59 -11.41
N ALA A 363 4.55 9.76 -10.65
CA ALA A 363 5.10 9.11 -9.46
C ALA A 363 6.32 8.22 -9.82
N ALA A 364 6.24 7.45 -10.89
CA ALA A 364 7.35 6.60 -11.36
C ALA A 364 8.58 7.45 -11.77
N ASP A 365 8.38 8.63 -12.38
CA ASP A 365 9.48 9.53 -12.72
C ASP A 365 10.16 10.10 -11.46
N GLN A 366 9.42 10.32 -10.35
CA GLN A 366 10.03 10.70 -9.08
C GLN A 366 10.96 9.60 -8.57
N PHE A 367 10.61 8.33 -8.72
CA PHE A 367 11.52 7.23 -8.35
C PHE A 367 12.82 7.27 -9.14
N GLU A 368 12.74 7.48 -10.47
CA GLU A 368 13.95 7.59 -11.32
C GLU A 368 14.85 8.79 -10.90
N GLN A 369 14.24 9.93 -10.55
CA GLN A 369 14.96 11.09 -10.03
C GLN A 369 15.66 10.83 -8.70
N LEU A 370 15.08 9.97 -7.86
CA LEU A 370 15.66 9.51 -6.59
C LEU A 370 16.67 8.35 -6.77
N GLY A 371 16.97 7.98 -8.02
CA GLY A 371 17.98 6.98 -8.37
C GLY A 371 17.47 5.52 -8.33
N VAL A 372 16.17 5.31 -8.22
CA VAL A 372 15.54 3.98 -8.31
C VAL A 372 15.48 3.57 -9.78
N LYS A 373 16.04 2.41 -10.09
CA LYS A 373 16.00 1.83 -11.45
C LYS A 373 14.80 0.94 -11.61
N THR A 374 13.99 1.18 -12.65
CA THR A 374 12.83 0.36 -12.99
C THR A 374 13.01 -0.32 -14.35
N ASN A 375 12.96 -1.64 -14.37
CA ASN A 375 13.17 -2.46 -15.56
C ASN A 375 11.87 -3.06 -16.10
N ARG A 376 11.04 -3.61 -15.22
CA ARG A 376 9.78 -4.30 -15.53
C ARG A 376 8.63 -3.55 -14.88
N ILE A 377 7.49 -3.49 -15.58
CA ILE A 377 6.26 -2.86 -15.07
C ILE A 377 5.22 -3.96 -14.86
N LEU A 378 4.73 -4.08 -13.64
CA LEU A 378 3.62 -4.96 -13.26
C LEU A 378 2.38 -4.10 -13.04
N LEU A 379 1.29 -4.43 -13.73
CA LEU A 379 0.02 -3.71 -13.62
C LEU A 379 -1.00 -4.60 -12.90
N ILE A 380 -1.45 -4.17 -11.71
CA ILE A 380 -2.37 -4.91 -10.85
C ILE A 380 -3.58 -4.06 -10.45
N GLY A 381 -4.54 -4.67 -9.77
CA GLY A 381 -5.77 -4.01 -9.34
C GLY A 381 -6.93 -4.20 -10.32
N GLY A 382 -8.13 -3.79 -9.92
CA GLY A 382 -9.34 -4.03 -10.71
C GLY A 382 -9.30 -3.41 -12.10
N ALA A 383 -8.82 -2.18 -12.22
CA ALA A 383 -8.74 -1.47 -13.51
C ALA A 383 -7.63 -2.00 -14.44
N ALA A 384 -6.67 -2.74 -13.91
CA ALA A 384 -5.61 -3.37 -14.71
C ALA A 384 -6.13 -4.43 -15.70
N ARG A 385 -7.35 -4.92 -15.49
CA ARG A 385 -7.99 -5.88 -16.41
C ARG A 385 -8.57 -5.24 -17.67
N ASN A 386 -8.70 -3.93 -17.69
CA ASN A 386 -9.26 -3.21 -18.81
C ASN A 386 -8.23 -3.13 -19.96
N PRO A 387 -8.54 -3.67 -21.18
CA PRO A 387 -7.61 -3.68 -22.31
C PRO A 387 -7.12 -2.30 -22.73
N ALA A 388 -7.96 -1.26 -22.63
CA ALA A 388 -7.55 0.10 -22.96
C ALA A 388 -6.55 0.64 -21.92
N VAL A 389 -6.73 0.34 -20.64
CA VAL A 389 -5.78 0.70 -19.58
C VAL A 389 -4.43 0.04 -19.84
N GLN A 390 -4.41 -1.25 -20.17
CA GLN A 390 -3.20 -2.01 -20.48
C GLN A 390 -2.45 -1.41 -21.66
N GLN A 391 -3.15 -1.21 -22.78
CA GLN A 391 -2.57 -0.66 -24.01
C GLN A 391 -2.04 0.77 -23.79
N ILE A 392 -2.84 1.65 -23.18
CA ILE A 392 -2.46 3.06 -22.95
C ILE A 392 -1.31 3.14 -21.96
N ALA A 393 -1.24 2.25 -20.97
CA ALA A 393 -0.09 2.18 -20.05
C ALA A 393 1.21 1.94 -20.82
N THR A 394 1.24 0.99 -21.79
CA THR A 394 2.46 0.77 -22.60
C THR A 394 2.88 2.02 -23.38
N GLU A 395 1.91 2.78 -23.89
CA GLU A 395 2.17 4.00 -24.66
C GLU A 395 2.72 5.14 -23.79
N ILE A 396 2.18 5.32 -22.58
CA ILE A 396 2.62 6.38 -21.65
C ILE A 396 4.01 6.07 -21.07
N PHE A 397 4.25 4.82 -20.65
CA PHE A 397 5.54 4.41 -20.11
C PHE A 397 6.59 4.17 -21.22
N GLY A 398 6.15 3.89 -22.45
CA GLY A 398 7.05 3.56 -23.57
C GLY A 398 7.80 2.26 -23.34
N LYS A 399 7.17 1.32 -22.63
CA LYS A 399 7.71 -0.02 -22.28
C LYS A 399 6.58 -1.05 -22.32
N ASP A 400 6.94 -2.32 -22.46
CA ASP A 400 6.00 -3.42 -22.23
C ASP A 400 5.47 -3.37 -20.79
N VAL A 401 4.20 -3.72 -20.60
CA VAL A 401 3.65 -3.99 -19.26
C VAL A 401 3.33 -5.47 -19.11
N GLN A 402 3.36 -5.95 -17.89
CA GLN A 402 2.99 -7.32 -17.54
C GLN A 402 1.81 -7.29 -16.59
N VAL A 403 0.79 -8.08 -16.88
CA VAL A 403 -0.43 -8.19 -16.09
C VAL A 403 -0.46 -9.58 -15.46
N PRO A 404 -0.25 -9.70 -14.17
CA PRO A 404 -0.34 -10.97 -13.46
C PRO A 404 -1.79 -11.50 -13.47
N PRO A 405 -1.99 -12.83 -13.39
CA PRO A 405 -3.33 -13.38 -13.19
C PRO A 405 -4.01 -12.75 -11.97
N PRO A 406 -5.35 -12.58 -11.98
CA PRO A 406 -6.07 -12.06 -10.82
C PRO A 406 -5.80 -12.89 -9.54
N GLY A 407 -5.52 -12.22 -8.44
CA GLY A 407 -5.21 -12.87 -7.16
C GLY A 407 -5.36 -11.92 -5.98
N GLU A 408 -5.38 -12.48 -4.78
CA GLU A 408 -5.40 -11.74 -3.52
C GLU A 408 -3.96 -11.52 -3.05
N TYR A 409 -3.20 -10.70 -3.80
CA TYR A 409 -1.74 -10.59 -3.67
C TYR A 409 -1.26 -10.25 -2.26
N VAL A 410 -2.02 -9.45 -1.49
CA VAL A 410 -1.66 -9.10 -0.12
C VAL A 410 -1.76 -10.32 0.79
N ALA A 411 -2.89 -11.03 0.75
CA ALA A 411 -3.07 -12.27 1.51
C ALA A 411 -2.11 -13.37 1.03
N ASP A 412 -1.86 -13.45 -0.29
CA ASP A 412 -0.89 -14.39 -0.89
C ASP A 412 0.53 -14.11 -0.42
N GLY A 413 0.92 -12.86 -0.28
CA GLY A 413 2.22 -12.47 0.25
C GLY A 413 2.39 -12.84 1.72
N ALA A 414 1.35 -12.64 2.53
CA ALA A 414 1.35 -13.05 3.93
C ALA A 414 1.45 -14.59 4.07
N ALA A 415 0.70 -15.35 3.24
CA ALA A 415 0.80 -16.81 3.18
C ALA A 415 2.21 -17.26 2.73
N LYS A 416 2.78 -16.58 1.72
CA LYS A 416 4.13 -16.87 1.23
C LYS A 416 5.20 -16.60 2.30
N GLN A 417 5.06 -15.55 3.11
CA GLN A 417 5.94 -15.28 4.24
C GLN A 417 5.81 -16.38 5.31
N ALA A 418 4.60 -16.80 5.65
CA ALA A 418 4.37 -17.91 6.58
C ALA A 418 5.00 -19.22 6.08
N ALA A 419 4.88 -19.51 4.76
CA ALA A 419 5.56 -20.64 4.13
C ALA A 419 7.09 -20.51 4.16
N TRP A 420 7.62 -19.31 3.95
CA TRP A 420 9.05 -19.05 4.02
C TRP A 420 9.63 -19.37 5.40
N ALA A 421 8.97 -18.89 6.46
CA ALA A 421 9.35 -19.20 7.84
C ALA A 421 9.20 -20.71 8.15
N LEU A 422 8.11 -21.35 7.69
CA LEU A 422 7.84 -22.76 7.92
C LEU A 422 8.85 -23.68 7.23
N LEU A 423 9.18 -23.40 5.98
CA LEU A 423 10.10 -24.20 5.16
C LEU A 423 11.57 -23.90 5.47
N LYS A 424 11.87 -22.84 6.22
CA LYS A 424 13.23 -22.42 6.60
C LYS A 424 14.17 -22.26 5.41
N THR A 425 13.66 -21.74 4.30
CA THR A 425 14.45 -21.51 3.09
C THR A 425 15.17 -20.18 3.15
N THR A 426 16.27 -20.02 2.39
CA THR A 426 17.01 -18.76 2.32
C THR A 426 16.20 -17.66 1.62
N ASN A 427 15.45 -18.04 0.59
CA ASN A 427 14.60 -17.12 -0.16
C ASN A 427 13.13 -17.54 -0.03
N PRO A 428 12.19 -16.62 -0.24
CA PRO A 428 10.77 -16.96 -0.26
C PRO A 428 10.49 -18.08 -1.28
N PRO A 429 9.51 -18.96 -1.01
CA PRO A 429 9.18 -20.03 -1.94
C PRO A 429 8.73 -19.45 -3.29
N LEU A 430 9.21 -20.07 -4.37
CA LEU A 430 8.83 -19.71 -5.73
C LEU A 430 7.48 -20.34 -6.07
N TRP A 431 6.42 -19.80 -5.55
CA TRP A 431 5.09 -20.18 -5.99
C TRP A 431 4.85 -19.67 -7.40
N GLY A 432 4.31 -20.52 -8.27
CA GLY A 432 3.95 -20.10 -9.61
C GLY A 432 2.83 -19.07 -9.54
N SER A 433 3.14 -17.81 -9.89
CA SER A 433 2.13 -16.75 -10.06
C SER A 433 1.36 -16.91 -11.39
N GLY A 434 1.53 -18.02 -12.11
CA GLY A 434 1.06 -18.19 -13.48
C GLY A 434 1.93 -17.41 -14.48
N GLU A 435 1.64 -17.56 -15.76
CA GLU A 435 2.26 -16.73 -16.80
C GLU A 435 1.65 -15.33 -16.75
N PHE A 436 2.49 -14.30 -16.65
CA PHE A 436 2.05 -12.92 -16.74
C PHE A 436 1.70 -12.59 -18.18
N GLU A 437 0.52 -12.08 -18.41
CA GLU A 437 0.14 -11.57 -19.72
C GLU A 437 1.07 -10.41 -20.09
N LYS A 438 1.78 -10.52 -21.17
CA LYS A 438 2.66 -9.49 -21.68
C LYS A 438 1.93 -8.64 -22.71
N VAL A 439 1.72 -7.37 -22.40
CA VAL A 439 1.17 -6.38 -23.31
C VAL A 439 2.35 -5.61 -23.93
N PRO A 440 2.65 -5.83 -25.21
CA PRO A 440 3.82 -5.25 -25.84
C PRO A 440 3.62 -3.76 -26.15
N PHE A 441 4.69 -2.98 -26.01
CA PHE A 441 4.71 -1.60 -26.47
C PHE A 441 4.75 -1.55 -28.02
N SER A 442 3.77 -0.86 -28.60
CA SER A 442 3.61 -0.77 -30.06
C SER A 442 4.61 0.17 -30.76
N GLY A 443 5.48 0.83 -30.02
CA GLY A 443 6.39 1.85 -30.54
C GLY A 443 5.79 3.26 -30.66
N ASN A 444 4.50 3.42 -30.45
CA ASN A 444 3.82 4.71 -30.44
C ASN A 444 3.88 5.34 -29.03
N LYS A 445 4.58 6.45 -28.91
CA LYS A 445 4.73 7.20 -27.66
C LYS A 445 4.17 8.62 -27.82
N PRO A 446 2.88 8.80 -27.49
CA PRO A 446 2.25 10.11 -27.64
C PRO A 446 2.84 11.15 -26.69
N LYS A 447 2.80 12.42 -27.08
CA LYS A 447 3.28 13.55 -26.24
C LYS A 447 2.32 13.87 -25.08
N VAL A 448 1.51 12.92 -24.63
CA VAL A 448 0.53 13.11 -23.56
C VAL A 448 1.21 13.38 -22.25
N LYS A 449 2.18 12.54 -21.87
CA LYS A 449 2.96 12.69 -20.63
C LYS A 449 3.59 14.09 -20.51
N THR A 450 4.18 14.60 -21.58
CA THR A 450 4.76 15.95 -21.60
C THR A 450 3.68 17.02 -21.37
N ARG A 451 2.54 16.95 -22.12
CA ARG A 451 1.45 17.90 -21.94
C ARG A 451 0.85 17.85 -20.54
N TYR A 452 0.68 16.64 -19.98
CA TYR A 452 0.17 16.43 -18.64
C TYR A 452 1.09 17.10 -17.60
N PHE A 453 2.39 16.90 -17.69
CA PHE A 453 3.36 17.50 -16.76
C PHE A 453 3.48 19.01 -16.92
N ASP A 454 3.37 19.54 -18.15
CA ASP A 454 3.31 20.98 -18.39
C ASP A 454 2.05 21.59 -17.74
N ALA A 455 0.90 20.91 -17.86
CA ALA A 455 -0.36 21.35 -17.25
C ALA A 455 -0.27 21.33 -15.70
N ILE A 456 0.34 20.30 -15.09
CA ILE A 456 0.58 20.27 -13.62
C ILE A 456 1.46 21.42 -13.16
N ARG A 457 2.51 21.74 -13.92
CA ARG A 457 3.42 22.85 -13.57
C ARG A 457 2.77 24.22 -13.68
N ALA A 458 1.76 24.35 -14.53
CA ALA A 458 1.03 25.61 -14.73
C ALA A 458 -0.08 25.84 -13.69
N MET A 459 -0.44 24.84 -12.88
CA MET A 459 -1.37 24.94 -11.75
C MET A 459 -0.65 25.41 -10.48
#